data_cc326da529936877edc50f1aec64c10d
#
_entry.id   cc326da529936877edc50f1aec64c10d
#
_cell.length_a   1.000
_cell.length_b   1.000
_cell.length_c   1.000
_cell.angle_alpha   90.00
_cell.angle_beta   90.00
_cell.angle_gamma   90.00
#
_symmetry.space_group_name_H-M   'P 1'
#
loop_
_entity.id
_entity.type
_entity.pdbx_description
1 polymer ?
#
loop_
_entity_poly.entity_id
_entity_poly.type
_entity_poly.pdbx_seq_one_letter_code
_entity_poly.pdbx_strand_id
1 'polypeptide(L)'
;MTVILVDPRRPSLVPVEAIELLSGEVQYTEEMPVAVPWTLPAARPAHTGEDAPVLLSSDAEHPAVTARLAAGERLISAPGHQPGERLVDAVAMMDKLRTAGPWEGEQTHDSLRRFLLEETYELFDAVHSGDTDALRDELGDVLLQVLFHARIAEDAPEHSFTIDDVAEALLRKLGNRAPGVLAGETISLDEQLAQWEERKALEKPRNSVVDDVPTGQPALALAHKVVQRITRAGLPFDLIPTNITSITVTADVDAENALRTAVLELMATVRAVEKAVAAERRVADVPAELGVAAVGTITEDEWRACWPSDDEAGPEPEPATEESAAEDADASSDDPEKD
;
A
#
# COMPACT_ATOMS: atom_id res chain seq x y z
N MET A 1 -37.93 19.07 -27.57
CA MET A 1 -36.50 19.03 -27.88
C MET A 1 -35.72 18.59 -26.64
N THR A 2 -34.50 18.11 -26.80
CA THR A 2 -33.74 17.52 -25.69
C THR A 2 -32.28 17.94 -25.78
N VAL A 3 -31.71 18.33 -24.64
CA VAL A 3 -30.27 18.56 -24.48
C VAL A 3 -29.67 17.29 -23.86
N ILE A 4 -28.63 16.76 -24.46
CA ILE A 4 -27.84 15.65 -23.95
C ILE A 4 -26.48 16.18 -23.53
N LEU A 5 -26.20 16.14 -22.23
CA LEU A 5 -24.89 16.50 -21.68
C LEU A 5 -24.08 15.23 -21.36
N VAL A 6 -22.91 15.14 -21.99
CA VAL A 6 -21.95 14.05 -21.73
C VAL A 6 -20.79 14.54 -20.87
N ASP A 7 -20.10 13.64 -20.22
CA ASP A 7 -18.87 13.98 -19.48
C ASP A 7 -17.79 14.42 -20.47
N PRO A 8 -17.20 15.64 -20.34
CA PRO A 8 -16.17 16.13 -21.24
C PRO A 8 -14.92 15.23 -21.28
N ARG A 9 -14.67 14.45 -20.23
CA ARG A 9 -13.55 13.50 -20.17
C ARG A 9 -13.84 12.18 -20.87
N ARG A 10 -15.14 11.82 -20.98
CA ARG A 10 -15.62 10.58 -21.58
C ARG A 10 -16.80 10.84 -22.53
N PRO A 11 -16.62 11.70 -23.53
CA PRO A 11 -17.71 12.19 -24.36
C PRO A 11 -18.36 11.11 -25.23
N SER A 12 -17.76 9.95 -25.36
CA SER A 12 -18.32 8.78 -26.03
C SER A 12 -19.29 7.97 -25.15
N LEU A 13 -19.32 8.21 -23.83
CA LEU A 13 -20.25 7.54 -22.91
C LEU A 13 -21.53 8.36 -22.80
N VAL A 14 -22.59 7.83 -23.38
CA VAL A 14 -23.91 8.48 -23.38
C VAL A 14 -24.86 7.77 -22.42
N PRO A 15 -25.76 8.49 -21.74
CA PRO A 15 -26.84 7.87 -20.97
C PRO A 15 -27.68 6.92 -21.83
N VAL A 16 -28.08 5.78 -21.28
CA VAL A 16 -28.92 4.79 -22.01
C VAL A 16 -30.19 5.41 -22.57
N GLU A 17 -30.79 6.37 -21.86
CA GLU A 17 -31.96 7.12 -22.28
C GLU A 17 -31.73 7.99 -23.53
N ALA A 18 -30.50 8.30 -23.87
CA ALA A 18 -30.12 9.13 -25.01
C ALA A 18 -29.95 8.32 -26.30
N ILE A 19 -29.79 6.99 -26.22
CA ILE A 19 -29.39 6.14 -27.36
C ILE A 19 -30.39 6.27 -28.53
N GLU A 20 -31.69 6.15 -28.27
CA GLU A 20 -32.72 6.28 -29.31
C GLU A 20 -32.76 7.68 -29.94
N LEU A 21 -32.52 8.72 -29.12
CA LEU A 21 -32.52 10.10 -29.57
C LEU A 21 -31.34 10.44 -30.48
N LEU A 22 -30.20 9.81 -30.25
CA LEU A 22 -28.98 10.00 -31.03
C LEU A 22 -29.03 9.35 -32.40
N SER A 23 -30.01 8.51 -32.69
CA SER A 23 -30.24 7.94 -34.03
C SER A 23 -30.94 8.91 -35.00
N GLY A 24 -31.53 9.98 -34.48
CA GLY A 24 -32.21 11.01 -35.23
C GLY A 24 -31.33 12.21 -35.60
N GLU A 25 -31.98 13.36 -35.90
CA GLU A 25 -31.25 14.60 -36.13
C GLU A 25 -30.65 15.15 -34.86
N VAL A 26 -29.33 15.31 -34.86
CA VAL A 26 -28.54 15.78 -33.70
C VAL A 26 -27.71 17.00 -34.10
N GLN A 27 -27.79 18.06 -33.33
CA GLN A 27 -26.78 19.12 -33.36
C GLN A 27 -25.75 18.87 -32.26
N TYR A 28 -24.49 19.24 -32.48
CA TYR A 28 -23.43 19.16 -31.48
C TYR A 28 -22.66 20.49 -31.37
N THR A 29 -22.18 20.77 -30.17
CA THR A 29 -21.37 21.95 -29.88
C THR A 29 -19.90 21.72 -30.23
N GLU A 30 -19.15 22.79 -30.47
CA GLU A 30 -17.81 22.76 -31.07
C GLU A 30 -16.74 22.13 -30.19
N GLU A 31 -16.93 22.08 -28.88
CA GLU A 31 -16.03 21.43 -27.93
C GLU A 31 -16.09 19.89 -27.98
N MET A 32 -17.14 19.36 -28.64
CA MET A 32 -17.25 17.89 -28.78
C MET A 32 -16.11 17.32 -29.63
N PRO A 33 -15.39 16.28 -29.13
CA PRO A 33 -14.38 15.61 -29.95
C PRO A 33 -14.94 15.08 -31.26
N VAL A 34 -14.28 15.38 -32.37
CA VAL A 34 -14.74 15.08 -33.73
C VAL A 34 -15.13 13.62 -33.96
N ALA A 35 -14.45 12.70 -33.27
CA ALA A 35 -14.77 11.26 -33.34
C ALA A 35 -16.20 10.94 -32.90
N VAL A 36 -16.77 11.68 -31.93
CA VAL A 36 -18.09 11.39 -31.37
C VAL A 36 -19.21 11.72 -32.36
N PRO A 37 -19.35 12.96 -32.86
CA PRO A 37 -20.40 13.26 -33.85
C PRO A 37 -20.24 12.49 -35.16
N TRP A 38 -19.04 12.10 -35.54
CA TRP A 38 -18.83 11.30 -36.77
C TRP A 38 -19.39 9.88 -36.69
N THR A 39 -19.62 9.37 -35.48
CA THR A 39 -20.28 8.08 -35.30
C THR A 39 -21.83 8.18 -35.42
N LEU A 40 -22.37 9.39 -35.45
CA LEU A 40 -23.81 9.64 -35.45
C LEU A 40 -24.29 9.88 -36.90
N PRO A 41 -25.39 9.20 -37.34
CA PRO A 41 -25.79 9.19 -38.77
C PRO A 41 -26.16 10.55 -39.32
N ALA A 42 -26.72 11.42 -38.49
CA ALA A 42 -27.29 12.71 -38.91
C ALA A 42 -26.86 13.88 -38.00
N ALA A 43 -25.57 13.84 -37.54
CA ALA A 43 -25.02 14.89 -36.69
C ALA A 43 -24.50 16.09 -37.50
N ARG A 44 -24.80 17.31 -37.03
CA ARG A 44 -24.30 18.56 -37.60
C ARG A 44 -23.92 19.57 -36.50
N PRO A 45 -23.00 20.50 -36.77
CA PRO A 45 -22.64 21.55 -35.82
C PRO A 45 -23.84 22.42 -35.43
N ALA A 46 -23.89 22.86 -34.14
CA ALA A 46 -25.01 23.63 -33.59
C ALA A 46 -25.25 24.97 -34.28
N HIS A 47 -24.21 25.56 -34.91
CA HIS A 47 -24.32 26.81 -35.67
C HIS A 47 -24.86 26.66 -37.09
N THR A 48 -25.22 25.45 -37.51
CA THR A 48 -25.68 25.17 -38.90
C THR A 48 -27.15 24.75 -38.93
N GLY A 49 -27.94 25.44 -39.75
CA GLY A 49 -29.33 25.11 -40.03
C GLY A 49 -30.30 25.45 -38.90
N GLU A 50 -31.51 24.93 -39.01
CA GLU A 50 -32.52 25.03 -37.96
C GLU A 50 -32.21 24.15 -36.77
N ASP A 51 -32.73 24.47 -35.58
CA ASP A 51 -32.53 23.70 -34.37
C ASP A 51 -32.99 22.25 -34.52
N ALA A 52 -32.07 21.31 -34.29
CA ALA A 52 -32.39 19.89 -34.27
C ALA A 52 -33.16 19.50 -33.00
N PRO A 53 -33.95 18.43 -33.04
CA PRO A 53 -34.65 17.92 -31.86
C PRO A 53 -33.70 17.59 -30.68
N VAL A 54 -32.44 17.29 -30.97
CA VAL A 54 -31.41 16.93 -29.99
C VAL A 54 -30.20 17.83 -30.11
N LEU A 55 -29.74 18.36 -29.00
CA LEU A 55 -28.42 19.03 -28.85
C LEU A 55 -27.52 18.18 -27.97
N LEU A 56 -26.39 17.77 -28.51
CA LEU A 56 -25.31 17.04 -27.80
C LEU A 56 -24.19 17.98 -27.45
N SER A 57 -23.81 18.05 -26.19
CA SER A 57 -22.72 18.90 -25.67
C SER A 57 -22.01 18.24 -24.54
N SER A 58 -20.77 18.65 -24.30
CA SER A 58 -20.00 18.32 -23.07
C SER A 58 -19.79 19.54 -22.16
N ASP A 59 -20.31 20.71 -22.54
CA ASP A 59 -20.26 21.95 -21.77
C ASP A 59 -21.67 22.40 -21.35
N ALA A 60 -21.96 22.31 -20.05
CA ALA A 60 -23.22 22.75 -19.48
C ALA A 60 -23.43 24.28 -19.57
N GLU A 61 -22.35 25.05 -19.68
CA GLU A 61 -22.39 26.52 -19.76
C GLU A 61 -22.41 27.05 -21.19
N HIS A 62 -22.30 26.17 -22.17
CA HIS A 62 -22.36 26.57 -23.57
C HIS A 62 -23.62 27.37 -23.88
N PRO A 63 -23.55 28.48 -24.65
CA PRO A 63 -24.70 29.35 -24.93
C PRO A 63 -25.90 28.64 -25.55
N ALA A 64 -25.69 27.68 -26.46
CA ALA A 64 -26.74 26.88 -27.05
C ALA A 64 -27.43 25.95 -26.03
N VAL A 65 -26.69 25.40 -25.08
CA VAL A 65 -27.19 24.55 -23.99
C VAL A 65 -28.05 25.38 -23.06
N THR A 66 -27.51 26.49 -22.56
CA THR A 66 -28.21 27.40 -21.63
C THR A 66 -29.48 27.97 -22.23
N ALA A 67 -29.46 28.35 -23.53
CA ALA A 67 -30.63 28.87 -24.24
C ALA A 67 -31.75 27.82 -24.34
N ARG A 68 -31.45 26.57 -24.70
CA ARG A 68 -32.41 25.48 -24.78
C ARG A 68 -32.99 25.09 -23.43
N LEU A 69 -32.13 25.03 -22.39
CA LEU A 69 -32.59 24.75 -21.03
C LEU A 69 -33.50 25.87 -20.49
N ALA A 70 -33.16 27.15 -20.79
CA ALA A 70 -34.02 28.30 -20.45
C ALA A 70 -35.38 28.25 -21.20
N ALA A 71 -35.44 27.66 -22.39
CA ALA A 71 -36.67 27.40 -23.13
C ALA A 71 -37.48 26.20 -22.59
N GLY A 72 -37.02 25.53 -21.55
CA GLY A 72 -37.71 24.40 -20.89
C GLY A 72 -37.53 23.07 -21.60
N GLU A 73 -36.49 22.91 -22.42
CA GLU A 73 -36.17 21.62 -23.04
C GLU A 73 -35.72 20.59 -22.04
N ARG A 74 -35.97 19.31 -22.32
CA ARG A 74 -35.57 18.20 -21.47
C ARG A 74 -34.05 18.08 -21.44
N LEU A 75 -33.47 17.91 -20.22
CA LEU A 75 -32.08 17.57 -20.01
C LEU A 75 -31.94 16.07 -19.77
N ILE A 76 -31.02 15.44 -20.51
CA ILE A 76 -30.49 14.12 -20.20
C ILE A 76 -28.98 14.34 -19.96
N SER A 77 -28.51 14.10 -18.77
CA SER A 77 -27.10 14.27 -18.44
C SER A 77 -26.46 12.95 -17.99
N ALA A 78 -25.20 12.78 -18.33
CA ALA A 78 -24.39 11.75 -17.68
C ALA A 78 -24.43 11.96 -16.15
N PRO A 79 -24.37 10.87 -15.37
CA PRO A 79 -24.24 11.00 -13.92
C PRO A 79 -23.08 11.94 -13.57
N GLY A 80 -23.28 12.76 -12.55
CA GLY A 80 -22.18 13.60 -12.02
C GLY A 80 -20.97 12.78 -11.59
N HIS A 81 -19.83 13.44 -11.45
CA HIS A 81 -18.59 12.80 -11.02
C HIS A 81 -18.77 11.96 -9.76
N GLN A 82 -18.33 10.73 -9.83
CA GLN A 82 -18.24 9.86 -8.67
C GLN A 82 -16.88 10.04 -7.99
N PRO A 83 -16.81 10.05 -6.65
CA PRO A 83 -15.54 10.01 -5.96
C PRO A 83 -14.67 8.85 -6.46
N GLY A 84 -13.40 9.12 -6.76
CA GLY A 84 -12.47 8.11 -7.25
C GLY A 84 -12.38 7.96 -8.78
N GLU A 85 -13.24 8.58 -9.58
CA GLU A 85 -13.14 8.49 -11.05
C GLU A 85 -11.79 8.95 -11.61
N ARG A 86 -11.11 9.90 -10.95
CA ARG A 86 -9.76 10.35 -11.34
C ARG A 86 -8.70 9.26 -11.21
N LEU A 87 -8.94 8.23 -10.41
CA LEU A 87 -8.03 7.09 -10.33
C LEU A 87 -7.94 6.33 -11.66
N VAL A 88 -9.03 6.26 -12.41
CA VAL A 88 -9.04 5.65 -13.75
C VAL A 88 -8.19 6.47 -14.73
N ASP A 89 -8.24 7.81 -14.64
CA ASP A 89 -7.39 8.69 -15.46
C ASP A 89 -5.91 8.50 -15.09
N ALA A 90 -5.59 8.37 -13.80
CA ALA A 90 -4.24 8.12 -13.31
C ALA A 90 -3.68 6.75 -13.77
N VAL A 91 -4.51 5.71 -13.74
CA VAL A 91 -4.15 4.38 -14.28
C VAL A 91 -3.82 4.47 -15.78
N ALA A 92 -4.68 5.12 -16.56
CA ALA A 92 -4.44 5.29 -18.00
C ALA A 92 -3.20 6.14 -18.31
N MET A 93 -2.88 7.10 -17.45
CA MET A 93 -1.64 7.90 -17.57
C MET A 93 -0.41 7.07 -17.26
N MET A 94 -0.45 6.26 -16.19
CA MET A 94 0.65 5.35 -15.85
C MET A 94 0.93 4.34 -16.96
N ASP A 95 -0.11 3.78 -17.59
CA ASP A 95 0.06 2.87 -18.73
C ASP A 95 0.79 3.54 -19.89
N LYS A 96 0.43 4.79 -20.23
CA LYS A 96 1.10 5.57 -21.27
C LYS A 96 2.56 5.85 -20.91
N LEU A 97 2.84 6.24 -19.66
CA LEU A 97 4.20 6.52 -19.18
C LEU A 97 5.05 5.25 -19.26
N ARG A 98 4.54 4.13 -18.75
CA ARG A 98 5.24 2.84 -18.78
C ARG A 98 5.54 2.36 -20.20
N THR A 99 4.61 2.58 -21.15
CA THR A 99 4.74 2.12 -22.53
C THR A 99 5.64 3.02 -23.38
N ALA A 100 5.59 4.35 -23.16
CA ALA A 100 6.27 5.33 -24.04
C ALA A 100 7.43 6.07 -23.36
N GLY A 101 7.48 6.07 -22.01
CA GLY A 101 8.53 6.75 -21.25
C GLY A 101 9.81 5.93 -21.20
N PRO A 102 10.96 6.48 -21.63
CA PRO A 102 12.22 5.73 -21.65
C PRO A 102 12.73 5.41 -20.24
N TRP A 103 12.47 6.26 -19.25
CA TRP A 103 12.84 6.01 -17.87
C TRP A 103 11.86 5.08 -17.17
N GLU A 104 10.57 5.31 -17.35
CA GLU A 104 9.51 4.52 -16.75
C GLU A 104 9.51 3.08 -17.28
N GLY A 105 9.84 2.88 -18.55
CA GLY A 105 9.96 1.57 -19.19
C GLY A 105 11.04 0.68 -18.58
N GLU A 106 12.13 1.26 -18.05
CA GLU A 106 13.25 0.53 -17.46
C GLU A 106 13.08 0.23 -15.97
N GLN A 107 12.07 0.81 -15.30
CA GLN A 107 11.92 0.62 -13.87
C GLN A 107 11.49 -0.81 -13.50
N THR A 108 12.01 -1.27 -12.36
CA THR A 108 11.69 -2.56 -11.74
C THR A 108 11.15 -2.35 -10.32
N HIS A 109 10.55 -3.37 -9.74
CA HIS A 109 10.15 -3.32 -8.32
C HIS A 109 11.32 -2.93 -7.40
N ASP A 110 12.53 -3.42 -7.69
CA ASP A 110 13.70 -3.14 -6.87
C ASP A 110 14.21 -1.71 -7.04
N SER A 111 14.28 -1.20 -8.28
CA SER A 111 14.73 0.18 -8.55
C SER A 111 13.83 1.24 -7.91
N LEU A 112 12.53 0.95 -7.73
CA LEU A 112 11.55 1.86 -7.14
C LEU A 112 11.50 1.83 -5.61
N ARG A 113 12.13 0.85 -4.95
CA ARG A 113 12.10 0.73 -3.48
C ARG A 113 12.57 1.98 -2.75
N ARG A 114 13.62 2.63 -3.27
CA ARG A 114 14.16 3.86 -2.68
C ARG A 114 13.15 5.01 -2.74
N PHE A 115 12.45 5.16 -3.86
CA PHE A 115 11.43 6.20 -4.03
C PHE A 115 10.23 5.93 -3.11
N LEU A 116 9.71 4.70 -3.05
CA LEU A 116 8.63 4.36 -2.13
C LEU A 116 8.98 4.68 -0.66
N LEU A 117 10.24 4.50 -0.26
CA LEU A 117 10.70 4.86 1.07
C LEU A 117 10.76 6.38 1.25
N GLU A 118 11.26 7.12 0.26
CA GLU A 118 11.34 8.57 0.23
C GLU A 118 9.94 9.18 0.35
N GLU A 119 9.01 8.85 -0.54
CA GLU A 119 7.61 9.31 -0.51
C GLU A 119 6.90 8.97 0.82
N THR A 120 7.26 7.84 1.44
CA THR A 120 6.71 7.48 2.75
C THR A 120 7.18 8.44 3.84
N TYR A 121 8.43 8.88 3.83
CA TYR A 121 8.94 9.84 4.80
C TYR A 121 8.43 11.26 4.53
N GLU A 122 8.32 11.68 3.28
CA GLU A 122 7.73 12.95 2.88
C GLU A 122 6.26 13.04 3.31
N LEU A 123 5.51 11.95 3.14
CA LEU A 123 4.15 11.84 3.68
C LEU A 123 4.12 11.98 5.21
N PHE A 124 5.09 11.41 5.96
CA PHE A 124 5.16 11.59 7.41
C PHE A 124 5.42 13.05 7.78
N ASP A 125 6.29 13.74 7.06
CA ASP A 125 6.57 15.16 7.28
C ASP A 125 5.35 16.03 6.95
N ALA A 126 4.62 15.73 5.87
CA ALA A 126 3.38 16.41 5.53
C ALA A 126 2.29 16.21 6.60
N VAL A 127 2.14 15.00 7.14
CA VAL A 127 1.23 14.71 8.27
C VAL A 127 1.65 15.48 9.51
N HIS A 128 2.96 15.57 9.80
CA HIS A 128 3.48 16.27 10.97
C HIS A 128 3.29 17.78 10.87
N SER A 129 3.50 18.36 9.69
CA SER A 129 3.34 19.79 9.44
C SER A 129 1.88 20.26 9.52
N GLY A 130 0.93 19.37 9.23
CA GLY A 130 -0.50 19.71 9.11
C GLY A 130 -0.84 20.51 7.85
N ASP A 131 0.07 20.63 6.89
CA ASP A 131 -0.17 21.26 5.61
C ASP A 131 -1.02 20.33 4.72
N THR A 132 -2.24 20.75 4.42
CA THR A 132 -3.19 19.95 3.65
C THR A 132 -2.82 19.84 2.17
N ASP A 133 -2.13 20.83 1.62
CA ASP A 133 -1.69 20.81 0.23
C ASP A 133 -0.51 19.86 0.07
N ALA A 134 0.50 19.96 0.95
CA ALA A 134 1.59 18.99 1.01
C ALA A 134 1.06 17.56 1.24
N LEU A 135 0.16 17.37 2.21
CA LEU A 135 -0.42 16.05 2.47
C LEU A 135 -1.12 15.45 1.24
N ARG A 136 -1.83 16.27 0.46
CA ARG A 136 -2.48 15.82 -0.77
C ARG A 136 -1.46 15.40 -1.82
N ASP A 137 -0.40 16.18 -1.96
CA ASP A 137 0.62 15.95 -2.97
C ASP A 137 1.42 14.67 -2.63
N GLU A 138 1.85 14.49 -1.38
CA GLU A 138 2.55 13.26 -0.95
C GLU A 138 1.66 11.99 -1.00
N LEU A 139 0.36 12.12 -0.73
CA LEU A 139 -0.57 11.01 -0.97
C LEU A 139 -0.65 10.66 -2.46
N GLY A 140 -0.49 11.64 -3.36
CA GLY A 140 -0.39 11.45 -4.80
C GLY A 140 0.86 10.64 -5.18
N ASP A 141 2.00 10.93 -4.55
CA ASP A 141 3.28 10.28 -4.82
C ASP A 141 3.31 8.84 -4.26
N VAL A 142 2.73 8.60 -3.10
CA VAL A 142 2.51 7.22 -2.62
C VAL A 142 1.56 6.45 -3.56
N LEU A 143 0.50 7.09 -4.07
CA LEU A 143 -0.40 6.48 -5.06
C LEU A 143 0.35 6.19 -6.37
N LEU A 144 1.23 7.08 -6.83
CA LEU A 144 2.10 6.88 -8.00
C LEU A 144 2.92 5.58 -7.83
N GLN A 145 3.51 5.36 -6.65
CA GLN A 145 4.25 4.12 -6.38
C GLN A 145 3.36 2.87 -6.50
N VAL A 146 2.14 2.93 -5.97
CA VAL A 146 1.18 1.81 -6.08
C VAL A 146 0.85 1.51 -7.53
N LEU A 147 0.53 2.54 -8.33
CA LEU A 147 0.20 2.40 -9.76
C LEU A 147 1.40 1.87 -10.55
N PHE A 148 2.60 2.36 -10.25
CA PHE A 148 3.83 1.95 -10.93
C PHE A 148 4.14 0.47 -10.66
N HIS A 149 4.10 0.07 -9.40
CA HIS A 149 4.31 -1.33 -9.04
C HIS A 149 3.26 -2.27 -9.64
N ALA A 150 1.99 -1.87 -9.66
CA ALA A 150 0.93 -2.66 -10.29
C ALA A 150 1.17 -2.80 -11.81
N ARG A 151 1.57 -1.71 -12.47
CA ARG A 151 1.84 -1.72 -13.91
C ARG A 151 3.08 -2.55 -14.28
N ILE A 152 4.12 -2.55 -13.44
CA ILE A 152 5.27 -3.46 -13.60
C ILE A 152 4.83 -4.92 -13.45
N ALA A 153 3.98 -5.20 -12.46
CA ALA A 153 3.49 -6.57 -12.23
C ALA A 153 2.62 -7.08 -13.39
N GLU A 154 1.89 -6.21 -14.08
CA GLU A 154 1.11 -6.54 -15.26
C GLU A 154 1.99 -7.01 -16.44
N ASP A 155 3.21 -6.46 -16.57
CA ASP A 155 4.20 -6.86 -17.58
C ASP A 155 4.90 -8.20 -17.25
N ALA A 156 4.70 -8.76 -16.06
CA ALA A 156 5.41 -9.97 -15.63
C ALA A 156 4.98 -11.19 -16.48
N PRO A 157 5.94 -12.03 -16.93
CA PRO A 157 5.62 -13.20 -17.75
C PRO A 157 4.88 -14.31 -16.99
N GLU A 158 5.04 -14.34 -15.65
CA GLU A 158 4.38 -15.29 -14.76
C GLU A 158 3.78 -14.54 -13.56
N HIS A 159 2.64 -15.03 -13.07
CA HIS A 159 1.95 -14.45 -11.92
C HIS A 159 1.62 -12.97 -12.07
N SER A 160 1.35 -12.50 -13.31
CA SER A 160 0.95 -11.12 -13.57
C SER A 160 -0.35 -10.77 -12.84
N PHE A 161 -0.45 -9.53 -12.41
CA PHE A 161 -1.69 -8.96 -11.85
C PHE A 161 -1.79 -7.48 -12.20
N THR A 162 -2.99 -6.97 -12.20
CA THR A 162 -3.33 -5.59 -12.55
C THR A 162 -3.62 -4.74 -11.32
N ILE A 163 -3.82 -3.44 -11.52
CA ILE A 163 -4.29 -2.55 -10.46
C ILE A 163 -5.70 -2.94 -9.95
N ASP A 164 -6.54 -3.53 -10.80
CA ASP A 164 -7.85 -4.02 -10.39
C ASP A 164 -7.74 -5.21 -9.43
N ASP A 165 -6.77 -6.10 -9.64
CA ASP A 165 -6.49 -7.20 -8.72
C ASP A 165 -6.00 -6.68 -7.35
N VAL A 166 -5.20 -5.61 -7.35
CA VAL A 166 -4.78 -4.93 -6.11
C VAL A 166 -5.98 -4.34 -5.37
N ALA A 167 -6.87 -3.65 -6.10
CA ALA A 167 -8.09 -3.09 -5.54
C ALA A 167 -9.03 -4.18 -5.01
N GLU A 168 -9.20 -5.28 -5.72
CA GLU A 168 -10.01 -6.42 -5.29
C GLU A 168 -9.42 -7.07 -4.03
N ALA A 169 -8.10 -7.24 -3.97
CA ALA A 169 -7.43 -7.75 -2.77
C ALA A 169 -7.67 -6.86 -1.54
N LEU A 170 -7.65 -5.53 -1.72
CA LEU A 170 -7.98 -4.56 -0.67
C LEU A 170 -9.45 -4.68 -0.25
N LEU A 171 -10.39 -4.69 -1.20
CA LEU A 171 -11.83 -4.81 -0.93
C LEU A 171 -12.14 -6.09 -0.18
N ARG A 172 -11.58 -7.22 -0.61
CA ARG A 172 -11.71 -8.51 0.06
C ARG A 172 -11.17 -8.46 1.50
N LYS A 173 -10.00 -7.86 1.70
CA LYS A 173 -9.40 -7.68 3.02
C LYS A 173 -10.30 -6.86 3.94
N LEU A 174 -10.79 -5.71 3.49
CA LEU A 174 -11.67 -4.83 4.27
C LEU A 174 -13.02 -5.50 4.55
N GLY A 175 -13.62 -6.16 3.55
CA GLY A 175 -14.85 -6.92 3.70
C GLY A 175 -14.75 -8.04 4.72
N ASN A 176 -13.61 -8.75 4.73
CA ASN A 176 -13.36 -9.82 5.68
C ASN A 176 -13.13 -9.29 7.11
N ARG A 177 -12.47 -8.14 7.28
CA ARG A 177 -12.06 -7.64 8.59
C ARG A 177 -13.11 -6.80 9.31
N ALA A 178 -14.01 -6.14 8.59
CA ALA A 178 -14.99 -5.23 9.14
C ALA A 178 -16.43 -5.47 8.61
N PRO A 179 -16.93 -6.72 8.54
CA PRO A 179 -18.24 -7.00 7.93
C PRO A 179 -19.40 -6.35 8.70
N GLY A 180 -19.36 -6.30 10.03
CA GLY A 180 -20.40 -5.66 10.84
C GLY A 180 -20.52 -4.16 10.52
N VAL A 181 -19.39 -3.45 10.44
CA VAL A 181 -19.37 -2.03 10.07
C VAL A 181 -19.94 -1.83 8.66
N LEU A 182 -19.54 -2.67 7.71
CA LEU A 182 -20.02 -2.59 6.32
C LEU A 182 -21.51 -2.95 6.17
N ALA A 183 -22.03 -3.78 7.08
CA ALA A 183 -23.47 -4.08 7.17
C ALA A 183 -24.28 -3.00 7.90
N GLY A 184 -23.63 -1.94 8.42
CA GLY A 184 -24.29 -0.87 9.16
C GLY A 184 -24.61 -1.22 10.60
N GLU A 185 -23.98 -2.24 11.18
CA GLU A 185 -24.15 -2.60 12.58
C GLU A 185 -23.51 -1.55 13.49
N THR A 186 -24.17 -1.28 14.63
CA THR A 186 -23.60 -0.42 15.67
C THR A 186 -22.75 -1.28 16.60
N ILE A 187 -21.43 -1.16 16.47
CA ILE A 187 -20.45 -1.86 17.32
C ILE A 187 -19.56 -0.85 18.04
N SER A 188 -19.06 -1.20 19.22
CA SER A 188 -18.10 -0.38 19.94
C SER A 188 -16.72 -0.43 19.29
N LEU A 189 -15.85 0.52 19.63
CA LEU A 189 -14.45 0.53 19.15
C LEU A 189 -13.70 -0.74 19.58
N ASP A 190 -13.89 -1.16 20.84
CA ASP A 190 -13.21 -2.34 21.39
C ASP A 190 -13.66 -3.63 20.68
N GLU A 191 -14.96 -3.76 20.41
CA GLU A 191 -15.51 -4.88 19.64
C GLU A 191 -14.99 -4.89 18.20
N GLN A 192 -14.91 -3.73 17.54
CA GLN A 192 -14.36 -3.62 16.19
C GLN A 192 -12.89 -4.02 16.14
N LEU A 193 -12.09 -3.55 17.09
CA LEU A 193 -10.67 -3.89 17.17
C LEU A 193 -10.45 -5.38 17.44
N ALA A 194 -11.24 -5.97 18.35
CA ALA A 194 -11.19 -7.41 18.65
C ALA A 194 -11.53 -8.24 17.41
N GLN A 195 -12.64 -7.95 16.74
CA GLN A 195 -13.04 -8.61 15.49
C GLN A 195 -11.99 -8.47 14.40
N TRP A 196 -11.40 -7.28 14.25
CA TRP A 196 -10.35 -7.03 13.26
C TRP A 196 -9.11 -7.91 13.47
N GLU A 197 -8.62 -7.99 14.70
CA GLU A 197 -7.43 -8.80 15.02
C GLU A 197 -7.74 -10.32 14.92
N GLU A 198 -8.90 -10.77 15.35
CA GLU A 198 -9.34 -12.17 15.20
C GLU A 198 -9.38 -12.57 13.72
N ARG A 199 -10.06 -11.79 12.88
CA ARG A 199 -10.20 -12.08 11.45
C ARG A 199 -8.86 -12.00 10.70
N LYS A 200 -8.01 -11.05 11.07
CA LYS A 200 -6.66 -10.95 10.55
C LYS A 200 -5.80 -12.17 10.91
N ALA A 201 -6.01 -12.75 12.07
CA ALA A 201 -5.32 -13.98 12.48
C ALA A 201 -5.75 -15.19 11.64
N LEU A 202 -7.02 -15.23 11.18
CA LEU A 202 -7.55 -16.29 10.34
C LEU A 202 -7.08 -16.20 8.87
N GLU A 203 -6.68 -15.02 8.38
CA GLU A 203 -6.24 -14.83 6.99
C GLU A 203 -4.96 -15.60 6.64
N LYS A 204 -4.07 -15.73 7.61
CA LYS A 204 -2.78 -16.43 7.45
C LYS A 204 -2.49 -17.24 8.68
N PRO A 205 -2.54 -18.58 8.60
CA PRO A 205 -2.08 -19.42 9.69
C PRO A 205 -0.61 -19.13 9.97
N ARG A 206 -0.30 -18.84 11.22
CA ARG A 206 1.06 -18.53 11.68
C ARG A 206 1.58 -19.67 12.53
N ASN A 207 2.85 -20.01 12.34
CA ASN A 207 3.54 -20.99 13.19
C ASN A 207 4.16 -20.33 14.42
N SER A 208 4.35 -19.00 14.39
CA SER A 208 4.91 -18.19 15.47
C SER A 208 4.18 -16.85 15.58
N VAL A 209 4.10 -16.30 16.76
CA VAL A 209 3.53 -14.96 17.01
C VAL A 209 4.32 -13.84 16.33
N VAL A 210 5.59 -14.08 16.01
CA VAL A 210 6.47 -13.13 15.31
C VAL A 210 6.52 -13.34 13.79
N ASP A 211 5.76 -14.27 13.24
CA ASP A 211 5.68 -14.45 11.79
C ASP A 211 4.98 -13.27 11.10
N ASP A 212 5.33 -13.03 9.84
CA ASP A 212 4.82 -11.90 9.03
C ASP A 212 5.14 -10.51 9.62
N VAL A 213 6.16 -10.38 10.46
CA VAL A 213 6.73 -9.08 10.83
C VAL A 213 7.75 -8.68 9.78
N PRO A 214 7.54 -7.58 9.03
CA PRO A 214 8.55 -7.11 8.07
C PRO A 214 9.83 -6.68 8.80
N THR A 215 10.93 -7.37 8.54
CA THR A 215 12.22 -7.12 9.23
C THR A 215 13.02 -5.96 8.64
N GLY A 216 12.63 -5.47 7.44
CA GLY A 216 13.29 -4.35 6.77
C GLY A 216 12.86 -2.96 7.26
N GLN A 217 11.86 -2.85 8.15
CA GLN A 217 11.45 -1.56 8.73
C GLN A 217 12.50 -1.00 9.71
N PRO A 218 12.49 0.31 10.04
CA PRO A 218 13.38 0.88 11.05
C PRO A 218 13.36 0.09 12.36
N ALA A 219 14.53 -0.06 13.01
CA ALA A 219 14.68 -0.97 14.15
C ALA A 219 13.77 -0.64 15.32
N LEU A 220 13.49 0.63 15.59
CA LEU A 220 12.52 1.05 16.62
C LEU A 220 11.09 0.59 16.29
N ALA A 221 10.68 0.71 15.03
CA ALA A 221 9.35 0.25 14.58
C ALA A 221 9.26 -1.27 14.64
N LEU A 222 10.36 -1.97 14.27
CA LEU A 222 10.47 -3.42 14.37
C LEU A 222 10.37 -3.87 15.82
N ALA A 223 11.16 -3.27 16.74
CA ALA A 223 11.14 -3.54 18.16
C ALA A 223 9.76 -3.36 18.76
N HIS A 224 9.14 -2.20 18.51
CA HIS A 224 7.77 -1.92 18.99
C HIS A 224 6.78 -2.98 18.50
N LYS A 225 6.84 -3.36 17.24
CA LYS A 225 5.94 -4.35 16.65
C LYS A 225 6.13 -5.74 17.25
N VAL A 226 7.37 -6.16 17.44
CA VAL A 226 7.70 -7.47 18.03
C VAL A 226 7.27 -7.50 19.48
N VAL A 227 7.67 -6.51 20.30
CA VAL A 227 7.29 -6.42 21.71
C VAL A 227 5.76 -6.43 21.89
N GLN A 228 5.04 -5.65 21.08
CA GLN A 228 3.57 -5.63 21.13
C GLN A 228 2.97 -7.02 20.87
N ARG A 229 3.53 -7.78 19.91
CA ARG A 229 3.00 -9.12 19.58
C ARG A 229 3.29 -10.16 20.65
N ILE A 230 4.53 -10.19 21.14
CA ILE A 230 4.94 -11.18 22.16
C ILE A 230 4.24 -10.92 23.50
N THR A 231 4.07 -9.65 23.89
CA THR A 231 3.32 -9.27 25.09
C THR A 231 1.86 -9.70 24.99
N ARG A 232 1.20 -9.49 23.84
CA ARG A 232 -0.16 -9.96 23.59
C ARG A 232 -0.28 -11.49 23.60
N ALA A 233 0.80 -12.19 23.28
CA ALA A 233 0.88 -13.64 23.33
C ALA A 233 1.19 -14.19 24.75
N GLY A 234 1.29 -13.31 25.74
CA GLY A 234 1.49 -13.69 27.16
C GLY A 234 2.95 -13.82 27.55
N LEU A 235 3.92 -13.40 26.72
CA LEU A 235 5.32 -13.38 27.14
C LEU A 235 5.52 -12.40 28.29
N PRO A 236 6.09 -12.83 29.44
CA PRO A 236 6.43 -11.95 30.55
C PRO A 236 7.42 -10.87 30.14
N PHE A 237 7.16 -9.62 30.56
CA PHE A 237 7.96 -8.48 30.14
C PHE A 237 9.42 -8.56 30.60
N ASP A 238 9.67 -9.16 31.75
CA ASP A 238 11.00 -9.36 32.34
C ASP A 238 11.89 -10.34 31.55
N LEU A 239 11.31 -11.12 30.65
CA LEU A 239 12.04 -11.96 29.71
C LEU A 239 12.48 -11.22 28.43
N ILE A 240 12.02 -9.99 28.22
CA ILE A 240 12.46 -9.18 27.08
C ILE A 240 13.81 -8.56 27.39
N PRO A 241 14.84 -8.77 26.56
CA PRO A 241 16.17 -8.22 26.79
C PRO A 241 16.18 -6.71 26.97
N THR A 242 16.96 -6.22 27.93
CA THR A 242 17.02 -4.79 28.29
C THR A 242 17.55 -3.91 27.16
N ASN A 243 18.41 -4.43 26.28
CA ASN A 243 18.91 -3.74 25.09
C ASN A 243 17.84 -3.51 24.00
N ILE A 244 16.63 -4.10 24.15
CA ILE A 244 15.46 -3.83 23.32
C ILE A 244 14.53 -2.82 24.00
N THR A 245 14.38 -2.90 25.31
CA THR A 245 13.48 -2.03 26.07
C THR A 245 14.10 -0.70 26.48
N SER A 246 15.44 -0.62 26.45
CA SER A 246 16.21 0.59 26.77
C SER A 246 17.34 0.78 25.75
N ILE A 247 17.27 1.87 24.98
CA ILE A 247 18.22 2.15 23.89
C ILE A 247 19.08 3.33 24.28
N THR A 248 20.39 3.18 24.17
CA THR A 248 21.36 4.26 24.36
C THR A 248 21.99 4.61 23.02
N VAL A 249 21.90 5.88 22.62
CA VAL A 249 22.55 6.38 21.41
C VAL A 249 23.87 7.04 21.79
N THR A 250 24.95 6.56 21.22
CA THR A 250 26.30 7.12 21.40
C THR A 250 26.95 7.37 20.04
N ALA A 251 28.09 8.07 20.03
CA ALA A 251 28.81 8.34 18.78
C ALA A 251 29.50 7.09 18.21
N ASP A 252 29.79 6.10 19.05
CA ASP A 252 30.64 4.97 18.71
C ASP A 252 29.86 3.69 18.36
N VAL A 253 28.55 3.69 18.57
CA VAL A 253 27.69 2.52 18.35
C VAL A 253 26.57 2.87 17.37
N ASP A 254 26.43 2.08 16.30
CA ASP A 254 25.27 2.11 15.41
C ASP A 254 24.05 1.52 16.13
N ALA A 255 23.29 2.41 16.78
CA ALA A 255 22.12 2.03 17.57
C ALA A 255 21.01 1.37 16.72
N GLU A 256 20.87 1.76 15.45
CA GLU A 256 19.91 1.15 14.52
C GLU A 256 20.25 -0.31 14.28
N ASN A 257 21.50 -0.60 13.95
CA ASN A 257 21.96 -1.97 13.68
C ASN A 257 22.00 -2.83 14.96
N ALA A 258 22.46 -2.27 16.08
CA ALA A 258 22.48 -2.97 17.36
C ALA A 258 21.08 -3.39 17.82
N LEU A 259 20.10 -2.46 17.77
CA LEU A 259 18.73 -2.77 18.11
C LEU A 259 18.12 -3.79 17.14
N ARG A 260 18.35 -3.65 15.83
CA ARG A 260 17.88 -4.59 14.82
C ARG A 260 18.35 -6.00 15.11
N THR A 261 19.65 -6.16 15.39
CA THR A 261 20.24 -7.46 15.71
C THR A 261 19.57 -8.07 16.95
N ALA A 262 19.48 -7.31 18.04
CA ALA A 262 18.84 -7.77 19.26
C ALA A 262 17.37 -8.21 19.06
N VAL A 263 16.61 -7.47 18.24
CA VAL A 263 15.21 -7.84 17.95
C VAL A 263 15.11 -9.10 17.08
N LEU A 264 16.01 -9.28 16.11
CA LEU A 264 16.04 -10.50 15.29
C LEU A 264 16.42 -11.73 16.13
N GLU A 265 17.34 -11.59 17.07
CA GLU A 265 17.70 -12.62 18.05
C GLU A 265 16.51 -12.96 18.97
N LEU A 266 15.81 -11.94 19.50
CA LEU A 266 14.58 -12.15 20.27
C LEU A 266 13.54 -12.91 19.46
N MET A 267 13.34 -12.55 18.19
CA MET A 267 12.39 -13.27 17.32
C MET A 267 12.80 -14.73 17.11
N ALA A 268 14.10 -15.01 17.01
CA ALA A 268 14.60 -16.39 16.90
C ALA A 268 14.37 -17.17 18.20
N THR A 269 14.64 -16.56 19.36
CA THR A 269 14.39 -17.13 20.68
C THR A 269 12.92 -17.45 20.89
N VAL A 270 12.00 -16.51 20.58
CA VAL A 270 10.57 -16.72 20.64
C VAL A 270 10.13 -17.95 19.83
N ARG A 271 10.61 -18.07 18.57
CA ARG A 271 10.30 -19.25 17.74
C ARG A 271 10.84 -20.56 18.33
N ALA A 272 12.02 -20.52 18.94
CA ALA A 272 12.60 -21.69 19.58
C ALA A 272 11.78 -22.14 20.78
N VAL A 273 11.35 -21.19 21.62
CA VAL A 273 10.51 -21.46 22.80
C VAL A 273 9.12 -21.99 22.37
N GLU A 274 8.46 -21.37 21.41
CA GLU A 274 7.19 -21.86 20.87
C GLU A 274 7.30 -23.31 20.38
N LYS A 275 8.41 -23.64 19.70
CA LYS A 275 8.68 -24.99 19.23
C LYS A 275 8.92 -25.97 20.38
N ALA A 276 9.61 -25.53 21.44
CA ALA A 276 9.84 -26.35 22.64
C ALA A 276 8.53 -26.64 23.37
N VAL A 277 7.73 -25.62 23.63
CA VAL A 277 6.37 -25.76 24.22
C VAL A 277 5.51 -26.71 23.38
N ALA A 278 5.52 -26.59 22.06
CA ALA A 278 4.78 -27.50 21.18
C ALA A 278 5.27 -28.94 21.30
N ALA A 279 6.57 -29.17 21.51
CA ALA A 279 7.12 -30.50 21.70
C ALA A 279 6.71 -31.09 23.07
N GLU A 280 6.79 -30.32 24.14
CA GLU A 280 6.35 -30.75 25.46
C GLU A 280 4.86 -31.08 25.52
N ARG A 281 4.00 -30.25 24.93
CA ARG A 281 2.55 -30.49 24.86
C ARG A 281 2.22 -31.76 24.08
N ARG A 282 2.94 -32.08 23.02
CA ARG A 282 2.77 -33.33 22.27
C ARG A 282 3.12 -34.55 23.11
N VAL A 283 4.17 -34.48 23.92
CA VAL A 283 4.54 -35.55 24.84
C VAL A 283 3.50 -35.72 25.95
N ALA A 284 2.88 -34.62 26.39
CA ALA A 284 1.87 -34.63 27.43
C ALA A 284 0.44 -34.96 26.95
N ASP A 285 0.27 -35.24 25.62
CA ASP A 285 -1.04 -35.50 24.98
C ASP A 285 -2.10 -34.40 25.21
N VAL A 286 -1.65 -33.15 25.34
CA VAL A 286 -2.52 -31.98 25.50
C VAL A 286 -3.08 -31.55 24.15
N PRO A 287 -4.42 -31.43 23.97
CA PRO A 287 -4.98 -30.99 22.71
C PRO A 287 -4.48 -29.57 22.37
N ALA A 288 -3.98 -29.38 21.15
CA ALA A 288 -3.65 -28.05 20.65
C ALA A 288 -4.96 -27.26 20.45
N GLU A 289 -5.19 -26.22 21.25
CA GLU A 289 -6.23 -25.26 20.96
C GLU A 289 -5.86 -24.53 19.67
N LEU A 290 -6.81 -24.46 18.73
CA LEU A 290 -6.66 -23.71 17.48
C LEU A 290 -6.64 -22.19 17.79
N GLY A 291 -5.49 -21.67 18.16
CA GLY A 291 -5.25 -20.25 18.46
C GLY A 291 -4.45 -19.55 17.38
N VAL A 292 -4.07 -18.30 17.63
CA VAL A 292 -3.37 -17.37 16.72
C VAL A 292 -1.99 -17.89 16.24
N ALA A 293 -1.40 -18.81 17.01
CA ALA A 293 -0.22 -19.61 16.62
C ALA A 293 -0.58 -21.09 16.66
N ALA A 294 0.14 -21.92 15.91
CA ALA A 294 -0.07 -23.37 15.85
C ALA A 294 0.00 -24.07 17.25
N VAL A 295 0.52 -23.40 18.25
CA VAL A 295 0.69 -23.87 19.63
C VAL A 295 -0.49 -23.45 20.53
N GLY A 296 -1.37 -22.51 20.09
CA GLY A 296 -2.38 -21.88 20.94
C GLY A 296 -1.78 -20.87 21.93
N THR A 297 -2.53 -20.51 22.95
CA THR A 297 -2.05 -19.60 24.00
C THR A 297 -1.00 -20.30 24.87
N ILE A 298 0.18 -19.70 25.00
CA ILE A 298 1.26 -20.16 25.87
C ILE A 298 1.10 -19.46 27.22
N THR A 299 1.12 -20.21 28.31
CA THR A 299 1.06 -19.68 29.66
C THR A 299 2.39 -19.06 30.11
N GLU A 300 2.34 -18.19 31.12
CA GLU A 300 3.55 -17.60 31.67
C GLU A 300 4.55 -18.65 32.17
N ASP A 301 4.06 -19.72 32.80
CA ASP A 301 4.90 -20.81 33.32
C ASP A 301 5.59 -21.56 32.17
N GLU A 302 4.88 -21.80 31.07
CA GLU A 302 5.46 -22.44 29.86
C GLU A 302 6.53 -21.54 29.19
N TRP A 303 6.25 -20.22 29.12
CA TRP A 303 7.23 -19.27 28.62
C TRP A 303 8.51 -19.33 29.44
N ARG A 304 8.39 -19.29 30.81
CA ARG A 304 9.54 -19.33 31.71
C ARG A 304 10.28 -20.67 31.68
N ALA A 305 9.55 -21.78 31.62
CA ALA A 305 10.14 -23.12 31.62
C ALA A 305 10.99 -23.40 30.39
N CYS A 306 10.56 -22.90 29.22
CA CYS A 306 11.26 -23.11 27.93
C CYS A 306 12.19 -21.94 27.55
N TRP A 307 12.24 -20.86 28.35
CA TRP A 307 13.12 -19.73 28.05
C TRP A 307 14.59 -20.09 28.29
N PRO A 308 15.51 -19.73 27.37
CA PRO A 308 16.94 -20.00 27.59
C PRO A 308 17.42 -19.37 28.90
N SER A 309 18.19 -20.12 29.70
CA SER A 309 18.85 -19.57 30.87
C SER A 309 20.09 -18.75 30.43
N ASP A 310 20.41 -17.69 31.16
CA ASP A 310 21.60 -16.84 30.91
C ASP A 310 22.90 -17.62 30.84
N ASP A 311 22.98 -18.82 31.42
CA ASP A 311 24.13 -19.70 31.38
C ASP A 311 24.37 -20.38 30.01
N GLU A 312 23.41 -20.37 29.08
CA GLU A 312 23.52 -20.90 27.71
C GLU A 312 23.83 -19.83 26.67
N ALA A 313 23.81 -18.56 27.03
CA ALA A 313 24.32 -17.48 26.22
C ALA A 313 25.84 -17.62 26.14
N GLY A 314 26.39 -18.05 25.00
CA GLY A 314 27.82 -18.14 24.78
C GLY A 314 28.53 -16.83 25.10
N PRO A 315 29.85 -16.87 25.40
CA PRO A 315 30.58 -15.69 25.84
C PRO A 315 30.38 -14.52 24.87
N GLU A 316 30.09 -13.33 25.44
CA GLU A 316 30.09 -12.09 24.67
C GLU A 316 31.34 -12.02 23.79
N PRO A 317 31.24 -11.64 22.51
CA PRO A 317 32.42 -11.46 21.70
C PRO A 317 33.30 -10.40 22.37
N GLU A 318 34.50 -10.79 22.79
CA GLU A 318 35.51 -9.88 23.36
C GLU A 318 35.68 -8.69 22.40
N PRO A 319 35.72 -7.44 22.91
CA PRO A 319 36.01 -6.30 22.08
C PRO A 319 37.34 -6.54 21.36
N ALA A 320 37.33 -6.44 20.03
CA ALA A 320 38.52 -6.58 19.20
C ALA A 320 39.59 -5.64 19.72
N THR A 321 40.64 -6.18 20.34
CA THR A 321 41.82 -5.43 20.71
C THR A 321 42.52 -4.98 19.43
N GLU A 322 42.59 -3.66 19.25
CA GLU A 322 43.43 -3.02 18.25
C GLU A 322 44.92 -3.26 18.58
N GLU A 323 45.42 -4.45 18.27
CA GLU A 323 46.85 -4.74 18.33
C GLU A 323 47.21 -5.74 17.22
N SER A 324 47.23 -5.28 15.98
CA SER A 324 48.04 -5.88 14.89
C SER A 324 47.91 -5.12 13.55
N ALA A 325 48.17 -3.83 13.55
CA ALA A 325 48.31 -3.06 12.30
C ALA A 325 49.50 -2.07 12.40
N ALA A 326 50.65 -2.53 12.97
CA ALA A 326 51.85 -1.72 13.03
C ALA A 326 53.15 -2.55 12.81
N GLU A 327 53.11 -3.46 11.85
CA GLU A 327 54.33 -4.08 11.32
C GLU A 327 54.08 -4.52 9.88
N ASP A 328 54.17 -3.58 8.93
CA ASP A 328 54.48 -3.82 7.50
C ASP A 328 54.50 -2.48 6.71
N ALA A 329 55.23 -1.51 7.22
CA ALA A 329 55.52 -0.28 6.49
C ALA A 329 56.98 0.11 6.65
N ASP A 330 57.91 -0.80 6.29
CA ASP A 330 59.30 -0.42 5.98
C ASP A 330 59.96 -1.52 5.14
N ALA A 331 59.80 -1.46 3.82
CA ALA A 331 60.79 -1.98 2.82
C ALA A 331 60.26 -1.73 1.41
N SER A 332 60.56 -0.62 0.81
CA SER A 332 61.31 -0.51 -0.46
C SER A 332 61.14 0.86 -1.07
N SER A 333 62.02 1.73 -0.70
CA SER A 333 62.52 2.78 -1.57
C SER A 333 63.51 2.13 -2.54
N ASP A 334 63.17 2.06 -3.81
CA ASP A 334 64.19 2.10 -4.87
C ASP A 334 63.56 2.65 -6.15
N ASP A 335 63.92 3.88 -6.43
CA ASP A 335 63.84 4.50 -7.73
C ASP A 335 65.07 4.00 -8.56
N PRO A 336 64.99 3.76 -9.86
CA PRO A 336 65.62 4.75 -10.72
C PRO A 336 64.90 5.02 -12.04
N GLU A 337 64.93 6.32 -12.42
CA GLU A 337 65.03 6.96 -13.72
C GLU A 337 65.31 6.11 -14.95
N LYS A 338 64.75 6.67 -16.09
CA LYS A 338 65.16 6.62 -17.51
C LYS A 338 64.31 5.72 -18.39
N ASP A 339 63.58 6.32 -19.30
CA ASP A 339 63.74 6.97 -20.61
C ASP A 339 62.34 7.34 -21.14
#